data_89ef79f8f5d5c08cac104c217da987c7
#
_entry.id   89ef79f8f5d5c08cac104c217da987c7
#
_cell.length_a   1.000
_cell.length_b   1.000
_cell.length_c   1.000
_cell.angle_alpha   90.00
_cell.angle_beta   90.00
_cell.angle_gamma   90.00
#
_symmetry.space_group_name_H-M   'P 1'
#
loop_
_entity.id
_entity.type
_entity.pdbx_description
1 polymer ?
#
loop_
_entity_poly.entity_id
_entity_poly.type
_entity_poly.pdbx_seq_one_letter_code
_entity_poly.pdbx_strand_id
1 'polypeptide(L)'
;MSLSTHVLDLQSGQPASQIPVTLSRNNELIGQGVTDSDGRVADLLDGAPLMAGSYQLTFTVANYFASQSLETLYETVPVHFVIQDISRHYHIPLLLSPFGYSTYRGS
;
A
#
# COMPACT_ATOMS: atom_id res chain seq x y z
N MET A 1 6.39 13.40 10.45
CA MET A 1 6.95 12.07 10.24
C MET A 1 6.43 11.49 8.94
N SER A 2 6.68 10.25 8.63
CA SER A 2 6.45 9.73 7.27
C SER A 2 5.60 8.47 7.29
N LEU A 3 4.98 8.21 6.14
CA LEU A 3 4.17 7.03 5.91
C LEU A 3 4.55 6.46 4.54
N SER A 4 4.97 5.22 4.50
CA SER A 4 5.42 4.56 3.27
C SER A 4 4.88 3.15 3.17
N THR A 5 4.92 2.61 1.95
CA THR A 5 4.53 1.23 1.70
C THR A 5 5.53 0.56 0.76
N HIS A 6 5.47 -0.75 0.70
CA HIS A 6 6.31 -1.57 -0.16
C HIS A 6 5.52 -2.82 -0.52
N VAL A 7 5.38 -3.11 -1.80
CA VAL A 7 4.63 -4.28 -2.26
C VAL A 7 5.59 -5.32 -2.80
N LEU A 8 5.53 -6.52 -2.23
CA LEU A 8 6.30 -7.68 -2.68
C LEU A 8 5.36 -8.70 -3.29
N ASP A 9 5.67 -9.09 -4.52
CA ASP A 9 4.96 -10.16 -5.23
C ASP A 9 5.52 -11.50 -4.76
N LEU A 10 4.73 -12.24 -3.98
CA LEU A 10 5.17 -13.52 -3.42
C LEU A 10 5.30 -14.61 -4.48
N GLN A 11 4.61 -14.49 -5.62
CA GLN A 11 4.69 -15.48 -6.66
C GLN A 11 6.02 -15.41 -7.41
N SER A 12 6.49 -14.22 -7.71
CA SER A 12 7.77 -14.03 -8.43
C SER A 12 8.95 -13.84 -7.48
N GLY A 13 8.70 -13.44 -6.23
CA GLY A 13 9.76 -13.06 -5.29
C GLY A 13 10.33 -11.67 -5.58
N GLN A 14 9.68 -10.88 -6.44
CA GLN A 14 10.17 -9.58 -6.87
C GLN A 14 9.27 -8.47 -6.35
N PRO A 15 9.78 -7.22 -6.23
CA PRO A 15 8.92 -6.09 -5.94
C PRO A 15 7.85 -5.92 -7.02
N ALA A 16 6.67 -5.50 -6.62
CA ALA A 16 5.56 -5.26 -7.53
C ALA A 16 5.49 -3.78 -7.89
N SER A 17 5.82 -3.44 -9.14
CA SER A 17 5.79 -2.08 -9.63
C SER A 17 4.48 -1.76 -10.32
N GLN A 18 4.19 -0.46 -10.48
CA GLN A 18 3.02 0.05 -11.21
C GLN A 18 1.68 -0.29 -10.55
N ILE A 19 1.68 -0.48 -9.24
CA ILE A 19 0.44 -0.68 -8.49
C ILE A 19 -0.02 0.67 -7.95
N PRO A 20 -1.22 1.14 -8.32
CA PRO A 20 -1.79 2.35 -7.74
C PRO A 20 -2.13 2.14 -6.26
N VAL A 21 -1.78 3.12 -5.45
CA VAL A 21 -2.04 3.11 -4.00
C VAL A 21 -2.69 4.43 -3.63
N THR A 22 -3.78 4.36 -2.87
CA THR A 22 -4.40 5.56 -2.31
C THR A 22 -4.36 5.48 -0.79
N LEU A 23 -4.28 6.64 -0.18
CA LEU A 23 -4.34 6.79 1.28
C LEU A 23 -5.54 7.66 1.63
N SER A 24 -6.38 7.17 2.51
CA SER A 24 -7.48 7.95 3.06
C SER A 24 -7.43 7.96 4.58
N ARG A 25 -8.02 8.99 5.16
CA ARG A 25 -8.17 9.13 6.61
C ARG A 25 -9.61 9.56 6.87
N ASN A 26 -10.31 8.79 7.69
CA ASN A 26 -11.73 9.05 7.98
C ASN A 26 -12.55 9.18 6.69
N ASN A 27 -12.30 8.29 5.71
CA ASN A 27 -12.95 8.25 4.40
C ASN A 27 -12.63 9.44 3.47
N GLU A 28 -11.65 10.25 3.81
CA GLU A 28 -11.23 11.37 2.97
C GLU A 28 -9.88 11.04 2.33
N LEU A 29 -9.78 11.19 1.00
CA LEU A 29 -8.53 10.96 0.29
C LEU A 29 -7.50 11.98 0.71
N ILE A 30 -6.33 11.49 1.16
CA ILE A 30 -5.23 12.33 1.62
C ILE A 30 -4.08 12.32 0.62
N GLY A 31 -3.78 11.15 0.06
CA GLY A 31 -2.65 11.02 -0.84
C GLY A 31 -2.78 9.82 -1.74
N GLN A 32 -1.89 9.76 -2.73
CA GLN A 32 -1.88 8.66 -3.68
C GLN A 32 -0.51 8.55 -4.32
N GLY A 33 -0.25 7.40 -4.90
CA GLY A 33 0.98 7.15 -5.61
C GLY A 33 0.88 5.87 -6.41
N VAL A 34 1.96 5.54 -7.09
CA VAL A 34 2.09 4.30 -7.85
C VAL A 34 3.42 3.68 -7.44
N THR A 35 3.45 2.38 -7.16
CA THR A 35 4.69 1.74 -6.75
C THR A 35 5.75 1.85 -7.85
N ASP A 36 6.98 2.11 -7.45
CA ASP A 36 8.12 2.23 -8.35
C ASP A 36 8.74 0.86 -8.64
N SER A 37 9.91 0.85 -9.29
CA SER A 37 10.59 -0.40 -9.64
C SER A 37 11.00 -1.23 -8.43
N ASP A 38 11.11 -0.61 -7.26
CA ASP A 38 11.39 -1.30 -6.00
C ASP A 38 10.11 -1.68 -5.25
N GLY A 39 8.95 -1.46 -5.85
CA GLY A 39 7.66 -1.75 -5.23
C GLY A 39 7.26 -0.75 -4.14
N ARG A 40 7.86 0.43 -4.12
CA ARG A 40 7.69 1.39 -3.03
C ARG A 40 6.91 2.62 -3.46
N VAL A 41 6.17 3.16 -2.51
CA VAL A 41 5.71 4.54 -2.54
C VAL A 41 6.31 5.22 -1.31
N ALA A 42 7.25 6.14 -1.52
CA ALA A 42 8.04 6.71 -0.43
C ALA A 42 7.28 7.77 0.34
N ASP A 43 6.39 8.50 -0.32
CA ASP A 43 5.68 9.62 0.28
C ASP A 43 4.19 9.53 -0.01
N LEU A 44 3.48 8.80 0.83
CA LEU A 44 2.03 8.63 0.71
C LEU A 44 1.25 9.84 1.21
N LEU A 45 1.86 10.65 2.04
CA LEU A 45 1.18 11.83 2.59
C LEU A 45 1.13 12.97 1.58
N ASP A 46 2.04 12.99 0.60
CA ASP A 46 2.08 13.99 -0.47
C ASP A 46 2.04 15.41 0.11
N GLY A 47 2.87 15.65 1.12
CA GLY A 47 2.96 16.94 1.79
C GLY A 47 1.94 17.18 2.89
N ALA A 48 0.95 16.31 3.06
CA ALA A 48 -0.01 16.44 4.14
C ALA A 48 0.64 16.09 5.49
N PRO A 49 0.22 16.74 6.59
CA PRO A 49 0.75 16.38 7.90
C PRO A 49 0.24 15.03 8.35
N LEU A 50 1.09 14.28 9.06
CA LEU A 50 0.67 13.04 9.70
C LEU A 50 -0.15 13.41 10.94
N MET A 51 -1.37 12.88 10.99
CA MET A 51 -2.30 13.13 12.11
C MET A 51 -2.72 11.80 12.70
N ALA A 52 -3.11 11.82 13.97
CA ALA A 52 -3.70 10.65 14.60
C ALA A 52 -5.06 10.34 13.97
N GLY A 53 -5.40 9.07 13.91
CA GLY A 53 -6.71 8.66 13.40
C GLY A 53 -6.67 7.33 12.68
N SER A 54 -7.80 7.00 12.06
CA SER A 54 -8.00 5.78 11.30
C SER A 54 -7.70 6.03 9.83
N TYR A 55 -6.79 5.24 9.29
CA TYR A 55 -6.34 5.36 7.91
C TYR A 55 -6.66 4.09 7.13
N GLN A 56 -6.72 4.23 5.82
CA GLN A 56 -6.83 3.10 4.92
C GLN A 56 -5.90 3.30 3.73
N LEU A 57 -5.05 2.29 3.50
CA LEU A 57 -4.35 2.13 2.22
C LEU A 57 -5.20 1.25 1.31
N THR A 58 -5.34 1.64 0.06
CA THR A 58 -6.03 0.80 -0.93
C THR A 58 -5.11 0.59 -2.11
N PHE A 59 -4.81 -0.68 -2.37
CA PHE A 59 -3.94 -1.11 -3.46
C PHE A 59 -4.82 -1.64 -4.58
N THR A 60 -4.68 -1.09 -5.79
CA THR A 60 -5.41 -1.57 -6.97
C THR A 60 -4.55 -2.60 -7.68
N VAL A 61 -4.85 -3.88 -7.48
CA VAL A 61 -3.96 -4.98 -7.86
C VAL A 61 -4.42 -5.75 -9.11
N ALA A 62 -5.68 -5.58 -9.55
CA ALA A 62 -6.21 -6.37 -10.64
C ALA A 62 -5.42 -6.20 -11.94
N ASN A 63 -5.08 -4.95 -12.30
CA ASN A 63 -4.33 -4.70 -13.53
C ASN A 63 -2.90 -5.24 -13.48
N TYR A 64 -2.30 -5.24 -12.31
CA TYR A 64 -0.96 -5.81 -12.12
C TYR A 64 -0.95 -7.29 -12.50
N PHE A 65 -1.92 -8.06 -12.01
CA PHE A 65 -2.00 -9.48 -12.33
C PHE A 65 -2.45 -9.71 -13.77
N ALA A 66 -3.40 -8.91 -14.27
CA ALA A 66 -3.88 -9.03 -15.64
C ALA A 66 -2.74 -8.81 -16.65
N SER A 67 -1.83 -7.89 -16.37
CA SER A 67 -0.68 -7.63 -17.25
C SER A 67 0.28 -8.82 -17.34
N GLN A 68 0.20 -9.75 -16.40
CA GLN A 68 1.00 -10.98 -16.39
C GLN A 68 0.18 -12.19 -16.81
N SER A 69 -1.04 -11.99 -17.29
CA SER A 69 -1.97 -13.06 -17.67
C SER A 69 -2.29 -13.98 -16.50
N LEU A 70 -2.35 -13.43 -15.30
CA LEU A 70 -2.65 -14.18 -14.09
C LEU A 70 -4.05 -13.86 -13.59
N GLU A 71 -4.78 -14.90 -13.17
CA GLU A 71 -6.04 -14.75 -12.48
C GLU A 71 -5.81 -14.33 -11.04
N THR A 72 -6.68 -13.49 -10.51
CA THR A 72 -6.64 -13.10 -9.11
C THR A 72 -8.06 -13.05 -8.54
N LEU A 73 -8.18 -13.28 -7.25
CA LEU A 73 -9.44 -13.10 -6.53
C LEU A 73 -9.73 -11.62 -6.26
N TYR A 74 -8.70 -10.77 -6.25
CA TYR A 74 -8.81 -9.41 -5.73
C TYR A 74 -8.77 -8.38 -6.83
N GLU A 75 -9.68 -7.40 -6.75
CA GLU A 75 -9.61 -6.17 -7.53
C GLU A 75 -8.78 -5.13 -6.79
N THR A 76 -9.13 -4.90 -5.53
CA THR A 76 -8.38 -4.00 -4.65
C THR A 76 -8.10 -4.71 -3.33
N VAL A 77 -7.06 -4.23 -2.64
CA VAL A 77 -6.70 -4.69 -1.30
C VAL A 77 -6.73 -3.48 -0.38
N PRO A 78 -7.74 -3.38 0.50
CA PRO A 78 -7.78 -2.34 1.51
C PRO A 78 -7.06 -2.80 2.78
N VAL A 79 -6.27 -1.91 3.37
CA VAL A 79 -5.59 -2.15 4.64
C VAL A 79 -5.95 -1.03 5.59
N HIS A 80 -6.70 -1.36 6.63
CA HIS A 80 -7.07 -0.41 7.68
C HIS A 80 -6.03 -0.45 8.78
N PHE A 81 -5.65 0.74 9.26
CA PHE A 81 -4.71 0.84 10.38
C PHE A 81 -4.95 2.14 11.14
N VAL A 82 -4.41 2.21 12.35
CA VAL A 82 -4.59 3.36 13.23
C VAL A 82 -3.24 3.97 13.52
N ILE A 83 -3.15 5.29 13.39
CA ILE A 83 -1.99 6.05 13.84
C ILE A 83 -2.35 6.73 15.16
N GLN A 84 -1.62 6.40 16.20
CA GLN A 84 -1.80 6.98 17.53
C GLN A 84 -0.67 7.95 17.87
N ASP A 85 0.56 7.60 17.51
CA ASP A 85 1.75 8.37 17.84
C ASP A 85 2.33 8.99 16.57
N ILE A 86 2.08 10.28 16.37
CA ILE A 86 2.50 10.99 15.16
C ILE A 86 4.02 11.26 15.13
N SER A 87 4.74 10.97 16.21
CA SER A 87 6.20 11.11 16.23
C SER A 87 6.93 9.92 15.60
N ARG A 88 6.20 8.85 15.29
CA ARG A 88 6.78 7.62 14.76
C ARG A 88 6.68 7.58 13.24
N HIS A 89 7.63 6.88 12.63
CA HIS A 89 7.55 6.51 11.22
C HIS A 89 6.65 5.28 11.07
N TYR A 90 5.80 5.27 10.03
CA TYR A 90 4.93 4.14 9.74
C TYR A 90 5.25 3.58 8.37
N HIS A 91 5.55 2.28 8.34
CA HIS A 91 5.80 1.55 7.11
C HIS A 91 4.88 0.34 7.07
N ILE A 92 4.04 0.27 6.03
CA ILE A 92 2.97 -0.74 5.91
C ILE A 92 3.25 -1.56 4.66
N PRO A 93 4.00 -2.67 4.75
CA PRO A 93 4.26 -3.53 3.59
C PRO A 93 3.05 -4.36 3.22
N LEU A 94 2.95 -4.72 1.94
CA LEU A 94 1.97 -5.67 1.44
C LEU A 94 2.68 -6.84 0.80
N LEU A 95 2.41 -8.05 1.29
CA LEU A 95 2.87 -9.29 0.71
C LEU A 95 1.73 -9.83 -0.14
N LEU A 96 1.89 -9.82 -1.46
CA LEU A 96 0.80 -9.99 -2.41
C LEU A 96 0.97 -11.26 -3.22
N SER A 97 -0.12 -12.05 -3.32
CA SER A 97 -0.21 -13.15 -4.28
C SER A 97 -1.59 -13.10 -4.95
N PRO A 98 -1.81 -13.88 -6.03
CA PRO A 98 -3.09 -13.79 -6.74
C PRO A 98 -4.31 -14.15 -5.89
N PHE A 99 -4.16 -15.00 -4.88
CA PHE A 99 -5.30 -15.51 -4.08
C PHE A 99 -5.13 -15.30 -2.58
N GLY A 100 -4.22 -14.42 -2.17
CA GLY A 100 -4.02 -14.12 -0.77
C GLY A 100 -3.08 -12.95 -0.59
N TYR A 101 -3.11 -12.35 0.58
CA TYR A 101 -2.16 -11.30 0.91
C TYR A 101 -2.01 -11.21 2.42
N SER A 102 -0.93 -10.58 2.85
CA SER A 102 -0.75 -10.23 4.24
C SER A 102 -0.07 -8.87 4.34
N THR A 103 -0.21 -8.28 5.50
CA THR A 103 0.40 -7.00 5.80
C THR A 103 0.88 -7.02 7.25
N TYR A 104 1.82 -6.15 7.56
CA TYR A 104 2.36 -6.05 8.91
C TYR A 104 2.95 -4.66 9.10
N ARG A 105 3.33 -4.37 10.35
CA ARG A 105 4.03 -3.12 10.61
C ARG A 105 5.50 -3.34 10.33
N GLY A 106 6.01 -2.67 9.29
CA GLY A 106 7.43 -2.69 8.95
C GLY A 106 8.25 -1.80 9.87
N SER A 107 9.54 -1.95 9.81
CA SER A 107 10.47 -1.13 10.62
C SER A 107 11.06 0.04 9.85
#